data_2c7c6899460de2298dfe527f750a7727
#
_entry.id   2c7c6899460de2298dfe527f750a7727
#
_cell.length_a   1.000
_cell.length_b   1.000
_cell.length_c   1.000
_cell.angle_alpha   90.00
_cell.angle_beta   90.00
_cell.angle_gamma   90.00
#
_symmetry.space_group_name_H-M   'P 1'
#
loop_
_entity.id
_entity.type
_entity.pdbx_description
1 polymer ?
#
loop_
_entity_poly.entity_id
_entity_poly.type
_entity_poly.pdbx_seq_one_letter_code
_entity_poly.pdbx_strand_id
1 'polypeptide(L)'
;QATINRVIINGNDRLYEDIVRRELRTKPGMLFSRDDLMRSTREIAQMGHFDPENLVPQPIPDPDNGTVDIQYNLVSKANDQIEFSAGWGQTGVIGKLSLKFTNFSMKNLLNPSAYKGIIPQGEGQTLTLSGQTNGRYYQAYSISFMDPWFGGKRPNTLSVSAYFSKQTDISSNYLSNNSYGYNPYYGYGGYPYYGGYGGYGYGYGYGYGNYGNYELAYDPDKSIMMFGLSAGYGKRL
;
A
#
# COMPACT_ATOMS: atom_id res chain seq x y z
N GLN A 1 -1.50 -10.85 -40.55
CA GLN A 1 -1.42 -10.84 -39.08
C GLN A 1 0.05 -10.89 -38.70
N ALA A 2 0.53 -9.91 -37.91
CA ALA A 2 1.90 -9.86 -37.45
C ALA A 2 2.06 -10.59 -36.12
N THR A 3 3.21 -11.24 -35.93
CA THR A 3 3.58 -11.88 -34.68
C THR A 3 4.50 -10.98 -33.87
N ILE A 4 4.35 -10.92 -32.57
CA ILE A 4 5.22 -10.14 -31.70
C ILE A 4 6.60 -10.82 -31.62
N ASN A 5 7.65 -10.11 -32.08
CA ASN A 5 9.01 -10.59 -32.04
C ASN A 5 9.66 -10.29 -30.67
N ARG A 6 9.67 -9.00 -30.29
CA ARG A 6 10.27 -8.57 -29.03
C ARG A 6 9.39 -7.58 -28.30
N VAL A 7 9.54 -7.57 -26.97
CA VAL A 7 8.96 -6.54 -26.09
C VAL A 7 10.11 -5.84 -25.38
N ILE A 8 10.25 -4.54 -25.64
CA ILE A 8 11.31 -3.69 -25.12
C ILE A 8 10.70 -2.77 -24.06
N ILE A 9 11.34 -2.69 -22.90
CA ILE A 9 10.92 -1.83 -21.80
C ILE A 9 12.04 -0.84 -21.50
N ASN A 10 11.76 0.45 -21.67
CA ASN A 10 12.70 1.53 -21.42
C ASN A 10 12.20 2.41 -20.25
N GLY A 11 13.13 3.04 -19.52
CA GLY A 11 12.81 4.02 -18.49
C GLY A 11 12.30 3.45 -17.17
N ASN A 12 12.50 2.14 -16.95
CA ASN A 12 12.20 1.49 -15.69
C ASN A 12 13.42 1.47 -14.77
N ASP A 13 13.58 2.51 -13.96
CA ASP A 13 14.76 2.68 -13.09
C ASP A 13 14.55 2.14 -11.67
N ARG A 14 13.31 1.91 -11.25
CA ARG A 14 12.96 1.64 -9.86
C ARG A 14 12.51 0.20 -9.57
N LEU A 15 11.85 -0.44 -10.52
CA LEU A 15 11.36 -1.82 -10.40
C LEU A 15 12.33 -2.79 -11.08
N TYR A 16 12.28 -4.04 -10.69
CA TYR A 16 12.87 -5.10 -11.50
C TYR A 16 12.07 -5.29 -12.78
N GLU A 17 12.73 -5.59 -13.88
CA GLU A 17 12.10 -5.66 -15.20
C GLU A 17 11.07 -6.80 -15.27
N ASP A 18 11.31 -7.89 -14.61
CA ASP A 18 10.39 -9.03 -14.52
C ASP A 18 9.06 -8.67 -13.85
N ILE A 19 9.08 -7.68 -12.92
CA ILE A 19 7.87 -7.16 -12.27
C ILE A 19 6.96 -6.44 -13.27
N VAL A 20 7.53 -5.71 -14.21
CA VAL A 20 6.77 -5.05 -15.28
C VAL A 20 6.34 -6.09 -16.32
N ARG A 21 7.25 -6.97 -16.74
CA ARG A 21 6.97 -7.98 -17.76
C ARG A 21 5.82 -8.92 -17.42
N ARG A 22 5.66 -9.28 -16.14
CA ARG A 22 4.58 -10.18 -15.71
C ARG A 22 3.18 -9.57 -15.83
N GLU A 23 3.08 -8.23 -15.83
CA GLU A 23 1.81 -7.52 -16.03
C GLU A 23 1.42 -7.41 -17.52
N LEU A 24 2.38 -7.65 -18.42
CA LEU A 24 2.13 -7.54 -19.85
C LEU A 24 1.34 -8.74 -20.39
N ARG A 25 0.32 -8.45 -21.17
CA ARG A 25 -0.41 -9.45 -21.96
C ARG A 25 0.27 -9.69 -23.31
N THR A 26 1.01 -8.70 -23.80
CA THR A 26 1.80 -8.83 -25.03
C THR A 26 3.10 -9.57 -24.74
N LYS A 27 3.25 -10.77 -25.29
CA LYS A 27 4.45 -11.61 -25.10
C LYS A 27 5.05 -11.97 -26.45
N PRO A 28 6.40 -12.13 -26.53
CA PRO A 28 7.05 -12.62 -27.74
C PRO A 28 6.43 -13.95 -28.22
N GLY A 29 6.23 -14.10 -29.52
CA GLY A 29 5.63 -15.27 -30.14
C GLY A 29 4.10 -15.25 -30.21
N MET A 30 3.41 -14.32 -29.58
CA MET A 30 1.96 -14.15 -29.69
C MET A 30 1.59 -13.32 -30.92
N LEU A 31 0.38 -13.50 -31.42
CA LEU A 31 -0.18 -12.62 -32.43
C LEU A 31 -0.37 -11.21 -31.87
N PHE A 32 -0.05 -10.21 -32.67
CA PHE A 32 -0.27 -8.83 -32.30
C PHE A 32 -1.77 -8.53 -32.18
N SER A 33 -2.17 -8.04 -31.02
CA SER A 33 -3.51 -7.57 -30.72
C SER A 33 -3.45 -6.17 -30.15
N ARG A 34 -4.19 -5.24 -30.74
CA ARG A 34 -4.32 -3.88 -30.23
C ARG A 34 -5.01 -3.85 -28.86
N ASP A 35 -5.96 -4.76 -28.64
CA ASP A 35 -6.64 -4.85 -27.36
C ASP A 35 -5.70 -5.30 -26.25
N ASP A 36 -4.83 -6.27 -26.50
CA ASP A 36 -3.84 -6.73 -25.52
C ASP A 36 -2.78 -5.66 -25.25
N LEU A 37 -2.42 -4.88 -26.27
CA LEU A 37 -1.53 -3.73 -26.12
C LEU A 37 -2.15 -2.69 -25.19
N MET A 38 -3.40 -2.32 -25.42
CA MET A 38 -4.11 -1.34 -24.60
C MET A 38 -4.37 -1.84 -23.18
N ARG A 39 -4.66 -3.13 -23.00
CA ARG A 39 -4.80 -3.75 -21.69
C ARG A 39 -3.49 -3.75 -20.92
N SER A 40 -2.38 -4.14 -21.56
CA SER A 40 -1.04 -4.09 -20.97
C SER A 40 -0.68 -2.68 -20.51
N THR A 41 -0.96 -1.68 -21.34
CA THR A 41 -0.74 -0.27 -21.00
C THR A 41 -1.53 0.14 -19.76
N ARG A 42 -2.79 -0.26 -19.68
CA ARG A 42 -3.65 0.01 -18.53
C ARG A 42 -3.15 -0.70 -17.26
N GLU A 43 -2.73 -1.95 -17.38
CA GLU A 43 -2.19 -2.71 -16.24
C GLU A 43 -0.89 -2.08 -15.71
N ILE A 44 0.01 -1.63 -16.58
CA ILE A 44 1.21 -0.88 -16.17
C ILE A 44 0.82 0.45 -15.47
N ALA A 45 -0.14 1.19 -16.03
CA ALA A 45 -0.61 2.44 -15.43
C ALA A 45 -1.21 2.22 -14.02
N GLN A 46 -1.95 1.12 -13.85
CA GLN A 46 -2.56 0.75 -12.56
C GLN A 46 -1.56 0.32 -11.48
N MET A 47 -0.34 -0.06 -11.86
CA MET A 47 0.71 -0.35 -10.87
C MET A 47 1.06 0.86 -10.01
N GLY A 48 0.84 2.08 -10.52
CA GLY A 48 1.11 3.33 -9.79
C GLY A 48 2.59 3.69 -9.66
N HIS A 49 3.48 2.96 -10.32
CA HIS A 49 4.93 3.18 -10.30
C HIS A 49 5.43 3.98 -11.49
N PHE A 50 4.58 4.24 -12.46
CA PHE A 50 4.89 4.95 -13.70
C PHE A 50 3.92 6.11 -13.92
N ASP A 51 4.40 7.12 -14.63
CA ASP A 51 3.58 8.24 -15.04
C ASP A 51 2.64 7.81 -16.18
N PRO A 52 1.32 7.83 -15.99
CA PRO A 52 0.37 7.38 -17.00
C PRO A 52 0.30 8.30 -18.23
N GLU A 53 0.68 9.58 -18.09
CA GLU A 53 0.65 10.55 -19.18
C GLU A 53 1.74 10.26 -20.23
N ASN A 54 2.86 9.71 -19.78
CA ASN A 54 4.01 9.39 -20.62
C ASN A 54 4.05 7.91 -21.05
N LEU A 55 3.02 7.14 -20.73
CA LEU A 55 2.96 5.71 -21.00
C LEU A 55 2.36 5.46 -22.40
N VAL A 56 3.18 5.62 -23.45
CA VAL A 56 2.75 5.42 -24.84
C VAL A 56 3.46 4.19 -25.42
N PRO A 57 2.75 3.07 -25.66
CA PRO A 57 3.33 1.92 -26.33
C PRO A 57 3.54 2.20 -27.82
N GLN A 58 4.69 1.83 -28.35
CA GLN A 58 5.06 2.01 -29.75
C GLN A 58 5.23 0.64 -30.43
N PRO A 59 4.28 0.22 -31.28
CA PRO A 59 4.49 -0.92 -32.16
C PRO A 59 5.39 -0.52 -33.33
N ILE A 60 6.48 -1.26 -33.52
CA ILE A 60 7.43 -1.07 -34.60
C ILE A 60 7.27 -2.26 -35.53
N PRO A 61 6.62 -2.10 -36.70
CA PRO A 61 6.42 -3.18 -37.65
C PRO A 61 7.72 -3.49 -38.42
N ASP A 62 7.96 -4.79 -38.62
CA ASP A 62 8.96 -5.33 -39.51
C ASP A 62 8.26 -6.05 -40.68
N PRO A 63 8.08 -5.37 -41.83
CA PRO A 63 7.35 -5.93 -42.95
C PRO A 63 8.03 -7.14 -43.58
N ASP A 64 9.38 -7.16 -43.52
CA ASP A 64 10.18 -8.19 -44.19
C ASP A 64 10.02 -9.56 -43.54
N ASN A 65 9.86 -9.56 -42.21
CA ASN A 65 9.68 -10.78 -41.41
C ASN A 65 8.21 -11.02 -40.99
N GLY A 66 7.29 -10.09 -41.32
CA GLY A 66 5.89 -10.18 -40.89
C GLY A 66 5.72 -10.09 -39.37
N THR A 67 6.63 -9.45 -38.67
CA THR A 67 6.66 -9.33 -37.21
C THR A 67 6.48 -7.89 -36.74
N VAL A 68 6.28 -7.71 -35.42
CA VAL A 68 6.20 -6.41 -34.79
C VAL A 68 6.97 -6.42 -33.47
N ASP A 69 7.83 -5.45 -33.25
CA ASP A 69 8.44 -5.18 -31.97
C ASP A 69 7.56 -4.20 -31.20
N ILE A 70 7.37 -4.43 -29.89
CA ILE A 70 6.59 -3.52 -29.04
C ILE A 70 7.55 -2.85 -28.08
N GLN A 71 7.58 -1.53 -28.11
CA GLN A 71 8.38 -0.72 -27.21
C GLN A 71 7.48 0.01 -26.21
N TYR A 72 7.70 -0.22 -24.92
CA TYR A 72 7.09 0.54 -23.84
C TYR A 72 8.10 1.54 -23.31
N ASN A 73 7.83 2.82 -23.48
CA ASN A 73 8.62 3.88 -22.88
C ASN A 73 7.93 4.30 -21.57
N LEU A 74 8.59 4.03 -20.47
CA LEU A 74 8.08 4.27 -19.13
C LEU A 74 8.82 5.44 -18.50
N VAL A 75 8.14 6.19 -17.65
CA VAL A 75 8.75 7.20 -16.77
C VAL A 75 8.44 6.79 -15.35
N SER A 76 9.50 6.39 -14.63
CA SER A 76 9.34 5.94 -13.23
C SER A 76 8.89 7.09 -12.33
N LYS A 77 7.89 6.83 -11.50
CA LYS A 77 7.33 7.77 -10.53
C LYS A 77 7.50 7.26 -9.11
N ALA A 78 8.03 8.10 -8.22
CA ALA A 78 8.00 7.83 -6.79
C ALA A 78 6.57 8.00 -6.26
N ASN A 79 6.07 6.99 -5.57
CA ASN A 79 4.73 7.01 -4.98
C ASN A 79 4.78 6.68 -3.48
N ASP A 80 5.96 6.85 -2.87
CA ASP A 80 6.12 6.72 -1.43
C ASP A 80 5.49 7.93 -0.74
N GLN A 81 4.83 7.69 0.40
CA GLN A 81 4.06 8.70 1.11
C GLN A 81 4.55 8.80 2.55
N ILE A 82 4.70 10.03 3.00
CA ILE A 82 4.96 10.35 4.40
C ILE A 82 3.84 11.27 4.85
N GLU A 83 3.07 10.83 5.84
CA GLU A 83 2.02 11.62 6.46
C GLU A 83 2.44 11.93 7.88
N PHE A 84 2.47 13.20 8.22
CA PHE A 84 2.71 13.67 9.56
C PHE A 84 1.57 14.60 9.98
N SER A 85 1.01 14.37 11.15
CA SER A 85 0.07 15.28 11.78
C SER A 85 0.38 15.44 13.24
N ALA A 86 0.30 16.67 13.72
CA ALA A 86 0.49 17.00 15.13
C ALA A 86 -0.55 18.01 15.56
N GLY A 87 -1.00 17.89 16.79
CA GLY A 87 -1.97 18.79 17.40
C GLY A 87 -1.79 18.88 18.90
N TRP A 88 -2.49 19.80 19.52
CA TRP A 88 -2.54 19.95 20.96
C TRP A 88 -3.98 19.83 21.43
N GLY A 89 -4.23 18.95 22.39
CA GLY A 89 -5.54 18.74 22.97
C GLY A 89 -5.50 18.80 24.50
N GLN A 90 -6.62 18.53 25.14
CA GLN A 90 -6.74 18.49 26.60
C GLN A 90 -5.82 17.41 27.23
N THR A 91 -5.49 16.37 26.47
CA THR A 91 -4.63 15.27 26.88
C THR A 91 -3.14 15.50 26.58
N GLY A 92 -2.78 16.66 26.06
CA GLY A 92 -1.40 17.02 25.66
C GLY A 92 -1.19 16.95 24.15
N VAL A 93 0.03 16.62 23.73
CA VAL A 93 0.40 16.53 22.33
C VAL A 93 -0.22 15.29 21.69
N ILE A 94 -0.91 15.50 20.57
CA ILE A 94 -1.44 14.44 19.70
C ILE A 94 -0.57 14.42 18.46
N GLY A 95 -0.06 13.26 18.11
CA GLY A 95 0.77 13.09 16.93
C GLY A 95 0.47 11.80 16.19
N LYS A 96 0.57 11.85 14.87
CA LYS A 96 0.50 10.68 13.98
C LYS A 96 1.61 10.80 12.94
N LEU A 97 2.34 9.71 12.74
CA LEU A 97 3.27 9.52 11.64
C LEU A 97 2.91 8.25 10.89
N SER A 98 2.79 8.36 9.57
CA SER A 98 2.57 7.21 8.70
C SER A 98 3.58 7.26 7.54
N LEU A 99 4.27 6.16 7.33
CA LEU A 99 5.24 5.97 6.25
C LEU A 99 4.72 4.85 5.35
N LYS A 100 4.50 5.14 4.07
CA LYS A 100 4.07 4.16 3.09
C LYS A 100 5.10 4.08 1.97
N PHE A 101 5.68 2.90 1.82
CA PHE A 101 6.65 2.57 0.77
C PHE A 101 5.99 1.64 -0.23
N THR A 102 5.86 2.08 -1.48
CA THR A 102 5.08 1.38 -2.50
C THR A 102 5.90 0.44 -3.38
N ASN A 103 7.22 0.54 -3.31
CA ASN A 103 8.15 -0.28 -4.10
C ASN A 103 9.06 -1.12 -3.20
N PHE A 104 8.55 -1.60 -2.09
CA PHE A 104 9.32 -2.40 -1.15
C PHE A 104 9.72 -3.75 -1.74
N SER A 105 10.84 -4.30 -1.28
CA SER A 105 11.32 -5.64 -1.63
C SER A 105 11.66 -6.43 -0.39
N MET A 106 10.82 -7.37 -0.04
CA MET A 106 11.07 -8.30 1.07
C MET A 106 12.31 -9.18 0.82
N LYS A 107 12.53 -9.57 -0.43
CA LYS A 107 13.68 -10.39 -0.83
C LYS A 107 15.02 -9.70 -0.57
N ASN A 108 15.07 -8.39 -0.74
CA ASN A 108 16.29 -7.62 -0.54
C ASN A 108 16.47 -7.13 0.89
N LEU A 109 15.56 -7.45 1.81
CA LEU A 109 15.61 -6.97 3.19
C LEU A 109 16.94 -7.32 3.89
N LEU A 110 17.47 -8.50 3.61
CA LEU A 110 18.73 -8.99 4.18
C LEU A 110 19.96 -8.70 3.30
N ASN A 111 19.78 -7.98 2.19
CA ASN A 111 20.87 -7.66 1.26
C ASN A 111 21.01 -6.14 1.08
N PRO A 112 21.72 -5.44 1.99
CA PRO A 112 21.88 -3.98 1.93
C PRO A 112 22.55 -3.47 0.64
N SER A 113 23.36 -4.30 -0.03
CA SER A 113 24.02 -3.92 -1.28
C SER A 113 23.06 -3.79 -2.46
N ALA A 114 21.86 -4.37 -2.36
CA ALA A 114 20.82 -4.28 -3.38
C ALA A 114 19.84 -3.10 -3.15
N TYR A 115 20.05 -2.29 -2.09
CA TYR A 115 19.20 -1.15 -1.81
C TYR A 115 19.42 -0.05 -2.86
N LYS A 116 18.34 0.39 -3.48
CA LYS A 116 18.32 1.55 -4.39
C LYS A 116 17.94 2.85 -3.66
N GLY A 117 17.98 2.86 -2.33
CA GLY A 117 17.62 3.97 -1.45
C GLY A 117 17.80 3.59 0.02
N ILE A 118 17.07 4.26 0.92
CA ILE A 118 17.14 4.01 2.37
C ILE A 118 16.55 2.63 2.72
N ILE A 119 15.61 2.16 1.93
CA ILE A 119 14.91 0.89 2.11
C ILE A 119 15.09 -0.03 0.90
N PRO A 120 14.97 -1.36 1.08
CA PRO A 120 15.01 -2.28 -0.04
C PRO A 120 13.85 -2.05 -1.00
N GLN A 121 14.14 -1.88 -2.27
CA GLN A 121 13.17 -1.57 -3.33
C GLN A 121 13.33 -2.53 -4.51
N GLY A 122 12.29 -2.58 -5.38
CA GLY A 122 12.35 -3.24 -6.68
C GLY A 122 11.23 -4.23 -6.97
N GLU A 123 10.55 -4.79 -5.97
CA GLU A 123 9.52 -5.82 -6.18
C GLU A 123 8.09 -5.28 -6.24
N GLY A 124 7.89 -3.96 -6.07
CA GLY A 124 6.56 -3.35 -6.11
C GLY A 124 5.64 -3.78 -4.96
N GLN A 125 6.20 -4.29 -3.87
CA GLN A 125 5.46 -4.59 -2.66
C GLN A 125 5.20 -3.29 -1.88
N THR A 126 4.18 -3.30 -1.03
CA THR A 126 3.85 -2.13 -0.21
C THR A 126 4.12 -2.43 1.26
N LEU A 127 4.91 -1.58 1.90
CA LEU A 127 5.13 -1.60 3.34
C LEU A 127 4.60 -0.30 3.94
N THR A 128 3.73 -0.40 4.93
CA THR A 128 3.19 0.76 5.65
C THR A 128 3.53 0.63 7.14
N LEU A 129 4.13 1.67 7.68
CA LEU A 129 4.44 1.79 9.09
C LEU A 129 3.66 2.99 9.63
N SER A 130 2.94 2.84 10.74
CA SER A 130 2.28 3.98 11.36
C SER A 130 2.44 3.96 12.87
N GLY A 131 2.58 5.16 13.44
CA GLY A 131 2.60 5.40 14.86
C GLY A 131 1.70 6.58 15.20
N GLN A 132 0.92 6.43 16.25
CA GLN A 132 0.04 7.47 16.78
C GLN A 132 0.22 7.57 18.28
N THR A 133 0.23 8.79 18.78
CA THR A 133 0.23 9.06 20.21
C THR A 133 -0.79 10.13 20.56
N ASN A 134 -1.43 9.98 21.69
CA ASN A 134 -2.26 11.01 22.32
C ASN A 134 -1.71 11.26 23.72
N GLY A 135 -0.58 11.97 23.77
CA GLY A 135 0.18 12.19 24.97
C GLY A 135 0.57 10.88 25.65
N ARG A 136 0.39 10.79 26.97
CA ARG A 136 0.66 9.59 27.78
C ARG A 136 -0.50 8.60 27.83
N TYR A 137 -1.68 9.00 27.33
CA TYR A 137 -2.90 8.21 27.51
C TYR A 137 -3.08 7.12 26.45
N TYR A 138 -2.62 7.37 25.23
CA TYR A 138 -2.82 6.45 24.13
C TYR A 138 -1.61 6.41 23.22
N GLN A 139 -1.18 5.22 22.87
CA GLN A 139 -0.14 4.95 21.87
C GLN A 139 -0.60 3.79 21.00
N ALA A 140 -0.41 3.91 19.70
CA ALA A 140 -0.70 2.84 18.76
C ALA A 140 0.38 2.78 17.69
N TYR A 141 0.74 1.57 17.33
CA TYR A 141 1.72 1.27 16.28
C TYR A 141 1.15 0.21 15.37
N SER A 142 1.33 0.36 14.08
CA SER A 142 0.95 -0.68 13.13
C SER A 142 2.00 -0.85 12.05
N ILE A 143 2.11 -2.07 11.57
CA ILE A 143 2.87 -2.45 10.40
C ILE A 143 1.96 -3.23 9.48
N SER A 144 1.96 -2.89 8.19
CA SER A 144 1.20 -3.58 7.16
C SER A 144 2.10 -3.84 5.96
N PHE A 145 2.05 -5.05 5.46
CA PHE A 145 2.77 -5.50 4.28
C PHE A 145 1.78 -6.05 3.26
N MET A 146 1.95 -5.71 1.99
CA MET A 146 1.14 -6.22 0.88
C MET A 146 2.05 -6.61 -0.29
N ASP A 147 1.86 -7.84 -0.78
CA ASP A 147 2.47 -8.34 -2.00
C ASP A 147 1.37 -8.57 -3.04
N PRO A 148 1.35 -7.82 -4.17
CA PRO A 148 0.33 -7.98 -5.20
C PRO A 148 0.52 -9.23 -6.07
N TRP A 149 1.68 -9.89 -5.98
CA TRP A 149 2.03 -11.08 -6.75
C TRP A 149 2.60 -12.21 -5.90
N PHE A 150 1.96 -12.46 -4.78
CA PHE A 150 2.41 -13.51 -3.87
C PHE A 150 2.54 -14.87 -4.57
N GLY A 151 3.73 -15.46 -4.45
CA GLY A 151 4.08 -16.70 -5.13
C GLY A 151 4.57 -16.53 -6.57
N GLY A 152 4.59 -15.33 -7.14
CA GLY A 152 5.25 -14.98 -8.41
C GLY A 152 4.66 -15.55 -9.69
N LYS A 153 3.71 -16.49 -9.62
CA LYS A 153 3.14 -17.18 -10.78
C LYS A 153 1.78 -16.62 -11.24
N ARG A 154 1.04 -16.03 -10.35
CA ARG A 154 -0.30 -15.47 -10.60
C ARG A 154 -0.47 -14.18 -9.81
N PRO A 155 -1.34 -13.27 -10.26
CA PRO A 155 -1.62 -12.03 -9.55
C PRO A 155 -2.50 -12.27 -8.30
N ASN A 156 -1.95 -12.99 -7.34
CA ASN A 156 -2.57 -13.21 -6.05
C ASN A 156 -2.02 -12.20 -5.07
N THR A 157 -2.88 -11.49 -4.39
CA THR A 157 -2.49 -10.50 -3.38
C THR A 157 -2.44 -11.15 -2.01
N LEU A 158 -1.33 -11.00 -1.31
CA LEU A 158 -1.20 -11.31 0.11
C LEU A 158 -1.07 -9.99 0.88
N SER A 159 -1.87 -9.81 1.91
CA SER A 159 -1.72 -8.72 2.87
C SER A 159 -1.59 -9.28 4.27
N VAL A 160 -0.64 -8.76 5.03
CA VAL A 160 -0.43 -9.09 6.44
C VAL A 160 -0.28 -7.81 7.21
N SER A 161 -0.98 -7.67 8.32
CA SER A 161 -0.79 -6.54 9.20
C SER A 161 -0.79 -6.95 10.66
N ALA A 162 0.01 -6.21 11.43
CA ALA A 162 0.07 -6.31 12.88
C ALA A 162 -0.14 -4.92 13.47
N TYR A 163 -0.85 -4.86 14.58
CA TYR A 163 -0.99 -3.63 15.33
C TYR A 163 -0.83 -3.88 16.82
N PHE A 164 -0.34 -2.87 17.49
CA PHE A 164 -0.24 -2.80 18.95
C PHE A 164 -0.79 -1.47 19.41
N SER A 165 -1.60 -1.48 20.45
CA SER A 165 -2.03 -0.26 21.11
C SER A 165 -1.96 -0.39 22.64
N LYS A 166 -1.62 0.70 23.28
CA LYS A 166 -1.61 0.83 24.73
C LYS A 166 -2.44 2.05 25.10
N GLN A 167 -3.43 1.84 25.95
CA GLN A 167 -4.24 2.89 26.54
C GLN A 167 -4.06 2.86 28.04
N THR A 168 -3.67 3.99 28.63
CA THR A 168 -3.51 4.18 30.06
C THR A 168 -4.66 5.04 30.59
N ASP A 169 -4.88 5.03 31.90
CA ASP A 169 -5.89 5.84 32.56
C ASP A 169 -7.34 5.43 32.23
N ILE A 170 -7.64 4.18 32.51
CA ILE A 170 -8.99 3.67 32.34
C ILE A 170 -9.66 3.63 33.72
N SER A 171 -10.58 4.57 33.96
CA SER A 171 -11.39 4.53 35.20
C SER A 171 -12.26 3.26 35.21
N SER A 172 -12.42 2.66 36.35
CA SER A 172 -13.24 1.46 36.56
C SER A 172 -14.69 1.62 36.08
N ASN A 173 -15.20 2.85 36.05
CA ASN A 173 -16.53 3.17 35.52
C ASN A 173 -16.64 3.03 34.01
N TYR A 174 -15.52 3.15 33.26
CA TYR A 174 -15.51 2.95 31.81
C TYR A 174 -15.70 1.48 31.45
N LEU A 175 -15.15 0.58 32.25
CA LEU A 175 -15.29 -0.87 32.06
C LEU A 175 -16.67 -1.38 32.41
N SER A 176 -17.36 -0.71 33.34
CA SER A 176 -18.67 -1.12 33.82
C SER A 176 -19.84 -0.71 32.92
N ASN A 177 -19.71 0.40 32.19
CA ASN A 177 -20.80 0.97 31.42
C ASN A 177 -20.70 0.75 29.88
N ASN A 178 -19.61 0.21 29.37
CA ASN A 178 -19.43 0.03 27.96
C ASN A 178 -19.51 -1.45 27.54
N SER A 179 -20.68 -2.02 27.76
CA SER A 179 -21.08 -3.25 27.05
C SER A 179 -21.39 -3.00 25.57
N TYR A 180 -21.27 -1.77 25.11
CA TYR A 180 -21.35 -1.41 23.67
C TYR A 180 -19.96 -1.18 23.14
N GLY A 181 -19.48 -2.22 22.49
CA GLY A 181 -18.23 -2.34 21.79
C GLY A 181 -17.58 -1.05 21.32
N TYR A 182 -16.55 -0.63 21.98
CA TYR A 182 -15.49 0.11 21.33
C TYR A 182 -14.86 -0.85 20.33
N ASN A 183 -15.31 -0.74 19.09
CA ASN A 183 -14.72 -1.52 18.01
C ASN A 183 -13.52 -0.73 17.49
N PRO A 184 -12.29 -1.05 17.90
CA PRO A 184 -11.08 -0.37 17.42
C PRO A 184 -10.85 -0.59 15.92
N TYR A 185 -11.68 -1.41 15.29
CA TYR A 185 -11.63 -1.72 13.86
C TYR A 185 -12.13 -0.57 12.97
N TYR A 186 -12.90 0.38 13.48
CA TYR A 186 -13.44 1.46 12.65
C TYR A 186 -12.50 2.67 12.48
N GLY A 187 -11.30 2.64 13.03
CA GLY A 187 -10.32 3.71 12.90
C GLY A 187 -9.13 3.39 11.98
N TYR A 188 -8.93 2.14 11.62
CA TYR A 188 -7.74 1.73 10.88
C TYR A 188 -8.09 0.94 9.63
N GLY A 189 -7.77 1.57 8.53
CA GLY A 189 -7.56 0.84 7.30
C GLY A 189 -8.82 0.54 6.56
N GLY A 190 -9.30 1.53 5.89
CA GLY A 190 -9.74 1.21 4.56
C GLY A 190 -8.56 0.53 3.87
N TYR A 191 -8.62 -0.79 3.73
CA TYR A 191 -7.75 -1.49 2.81
C TYR A 191 -7.87 -0.74 1.49
N PRO A 192 -6.76 -0.41 0.80
CA PRO A 192 -6.87 -0.01 -0.57
C PRO A 192 -7.45 -1.20 -1.32
N TYR A 193 -8.77 -1.21 -1.49
CA TYR A 193 -9.44 -2.07 -2.42
C TYR A 193 -8.89 -1.67 -3.79
N TYR A 194 -8.07 -2.51 -4.37
CA TYR A 194 -7.61 -2.38 -5.73
C TYR A 194 -8.85 -2.57 -6.64
N GLY A 195 -9.41 -1.49 -7.04
CA GLY A 195 -10.56 -1.51 -7.94
C GLY A 195 -11.61 -0.46 -7.58
N GLY A 196 -11.41 0.76 -7.99
CA GLY A 196 -12.45 1.77 -7.91
C GLY A 196 -11.90 3.19 -7.92
N TYR A 197 -12.15 3.85 -9.02
CA TYR A 197 -11.99 5.28 -9.18
C TYR A 197 -12.69 6.06 -8.06
N GLY A 198 -11.95 6.98 -7.46
CA GLY A 198 -12.54 8.19 -6.89
C GLY A 198 -13.19 8.02 -5.53
N GLY A 199 -12.50 8.43 -4.53
CA GLY A 199 -13.07 8.67 -3.23
C GLY A 199 -11.99 9.06 -2.23
N TYR A 200 -11.58 10.32 -2.23
CA TYR A 200 -10.90 10.91 -1.08
C TYR A 200 -11.90 10.99 0.07
N GLY A 201 -12.13 9.86 0.71
CA GLY A 201 -12.90 9.80 1.94
C GLY A 201 -11.99 10.13 3.11
N TYR A 202 -11.79 11.40 3.43
CA TYR A 202 -11.29 11.82 4.73
C TYR A 202 -12.39 11.58 5.77
N GLY A 203 -12.53 10.36 6.22
CA GLY A 203 -13.37 10.06 7.36
C GLY A 203 -12.68 10.50 8.65
N TYR A 204 -12.74 11.78 8.97
CA TYR A 204 -12.50 12.26 10.33
C TYR A 204 -13.71 11.91 11.18
N GLY A 205 -13.79 10.67 11.63
CA GLY A 205 -14.71 10.27 12.67
C GLY A 205 -14.25 10.81 14.01
N TYR A 206 -14.46 12.09 14.27
CA TYR A 206 -14.47 12.62 15.63
C TYR A 206 -15.75 12.16 16.28
N GLY A 207 -15.73 10.99 16.89
CA GLY A 207 -16.75 10.62 17.84
C GLY A 207 -16.64 11.53 19.07
N TYR A 208 -17.34 12.64 19.06
CA TYR A 208 -17.61 13.39 20.29
C TYR A 208 -18.59 12.57 21.13
N GLY A 209 -18.04 11.63 21.88
CA GLY A 209 -18.76 11.02 22.99
C GLY A 209 -19.06 12.10 24.02
N ASN A 210 -20.31 12.16 24.42
CA ASN A 210 -20.87 13.04 25.43
C ASN A 210 -20.00 13.02 26.70
N TYR A 211 -19.20 14.06 26.90
CA TYR A 211 -18.39 14.23 28.10
C TYR A 211 -19.30 14.71 29.27
N GLY A 212 -19.96 13.77 29.89
CA GLY A 212 -20.45 14.02 31.23
C GLY A 212 -19.28 14.31 32.19
N ASN A 213 -19.44 15.26 33.09
CA ASN A 213 -18.48 15.65 34.12
C ASN A 213 -17.94 14.44 34.91
N TYR A 214 -16.89 13.84 34.43
CA TYR A 214 -16.13 12.84 35.17
C TYR A 214 -14.83 13.51 35.61
N GLU A 215 -14.66 13.70 36.90
CA GLU A 215 -13.33 13.84 37.49
C GLU A 215 -12.56 12.59 37.10
N LEU A 216 -11.68 12.74 36.11
CA LEU A 216 -10.77 11.71 35.65
C LEU A 216 -9.76 11.46 36.76
N ALA A 217 -10.05 10.53 37.65
CA ALA A 217 -9.06 10.00 38.56
C ALA A 217 -8.00 9.28 37.71
N TYR A 218 -6.93 9.98 37.42
CA TYR A 218 -5.78 9.46 36.68
C TYR A 218 -5.14 8.34 37.51
N ASP A 219 -5.20 7.12 36.99
CA ASP A 219 -4.54 5.96 37.57
C ASP A 219 -3.46 5.48 36.58
N PRO A 220 -2.21 5.90 36.76
CA PRO A 220 -1.12 5.55 35.84
C PRO A 220 -0.80 4.06 35.81
N ASP A 221 -1.21 3.32 36.81
CA ASP A 221 -0.93 1.89 36.94
C ASP A 221 -1.93 1.01 36.17
N LYS A 222 -3.04 1.60 35.70
CA LYS A 222 -4.03 0.89 34.90
C LYS A 222 -3.80 1.14 33.41
N SER A 223 -3.54 0.09 32.66
CA SER A 223 -3.43 0.15 31.23
C SER A 223 -4.06 -1.05 30.55
N ILE A 224 -4.68 -0.83 29.39
CA ILE A 224 -5.09 -1.89 28.47
C ILE A 224 -4.10 -1.92 27.31
N MET A 225 -3.59 -3.09 27.01
CA MET A 225 -2.78 -3.36 25.84
C MET A 225 -3.57 -4.26 24.91
N MET A 226 -3.61 -3.88 23.64
CA MET A 226 -4.23 -4.68 22.60
C MET A 226 -3.20 -5.00 21.53
N PHE A 227 -3.19 -6.25 21.10
CA PHE A 227 -2.39 -6.71 19.99
C PHE A 227 -3.30 -7.42 19.00
N GLY A 228 -3.15 -7.12 17.71
CA GLY A 228 -3.91 -7.75 16.65
C GLY A 228 -3.05 -8.11 15.47
N LEU A 229 -3.39 -9.24 14.86
CA LEU A 229 -2.82 -9.72 13.62
C LEU A 229 -3.96 -9.93 12.62
N SER A 230 -3.74 -9.52 11.38
CA SER A 230 -4.65 -9.84 10.29
C SER A 230 -3.88 -10.31 9.06
N ALA A 231 -4.47 -11.25 8.34
CA ALA A 231 -3.96 -11.73 7.07
C ALA A 231 -5.11 -11.77 6.07
N GLY A 232 -4.85 -11.26 4.86
CA GLY A 232 -5.79 -11.27 3.76
C GLY A 232 -5.15 -11.90 2.53
N TYR A 233 -5.92 -12.72 1.81
CA TYR A 233 -5.51 -13.29 0.54
C TYR A 233 -6.56 -13.00 -0.50
N GLY A 234 -6.15 -12.42 -1.62
CA GLY A 234 -7.00 -12.07 -2.74
C GLY A 234 -6.50 -12.67 -4.05
N LYS A 235 -7.41 -13.05 -4.93
CA LYS A 235 -7.10 -13.48 -6.29
C LYS A 235 -7.65 -12.46 -7.27
N ARG A 236 -6.78 -11.93 -8.13
CA ARG A 236 -7.20 -11.11 -9.27
C ARG A 236 -7.63 -12.04 -10.42
N LEU A 237 -8.86 -11.92 -10.88
CA LEU A 237 -9.43 -12.70 -11.97
C LEU A 237 -9.18 -12.04 -13.32
#